data_141992511652b5c8aabf2f201b0ca488
#
_entry.id   141992511652b5c8aabf2f201b0ca488
#
_cell.length_a   1.000
_cell.length_b   1.000
_cell.length_c   1.000
_cell.angle_alpha   90.00
_cell.angle_beta   90.00
_cell.angle_gamma   90.00
#
_symmetry.space_group_name_H-M   'P 1'
#
loop_
_entity.id
_entity.type
_entity.pdbx_description
1 polymer ?
#
loop_
_entity_poly.entity_id
_entity_poly.type
_entity_poly.pdbx_seq_one_letter_code
_entity_poly.pdbx_strand_id
1 'polypeptide(L)'
;VMSFDQPLLLEIQKGESKTLEFKQQLPKGQQIAKTLIAFANSSGGKLIVGVTDDRQLVGIQDDIFELQDKITSMIYELCAPQLAAQIYIENIDGVELLVVEVARGSLFPYYLKSVGREQGTYIRLGASNRVASPEHIQQLELQRLNISFDALANYQYPLEKLDLTVLEAAFKAADKTLTLEKMLNLKLVIEEQGQRYASHGLLILLGQYEHVMTQCARFKGTNMSVFLDRKEYTGDLFSQIEQTEIFIKNHLSLRAEIRGLKRYDYLEIPENAIREALVNAYV
;
A
#
# COMPACT_ATOMS: atom_id res chain seq x y z
N VAL A 1 34.82 -21.92 3.37
CA VAL A 1 33.57 -22.35 2.74
C VAL A 1 32.56 -21.27 3.13
N MET A 2 32.26 -20.33 2.21
CA MET A 2 31.22 -19.32 2.45
C MET A 2 29.87 -20.05 2.49
N SER A 3 29.18 -20.01 3.61
CA SER A 3 27.81 -20.48 3.75
C SER A 3 26.88 -19.54 3.01
N PHE A 4 26.25 -20.02 1.93
CA PHE A 4 25.38 -19.23 1.04
C PHE A 4 23.98 -18.97 1.62
N ASP A 5 23.74 -19.16 2.93
CA ASP A 5 22.42 -19.15 3.55
C ASP A 5 22.34 -18.29 4.82
N GLN A 6 22.72 -17.02 4.71
CA GLN A 6 22.44 -16.05 5.79
C GLN A 6 21.69 -14.84 5.23
N PRO A 7 20.35 -14.94 5.06
CA PRO A 7 19.55 -13.86 4.50
C PRO A 7 19.65 -12.55 5.29
N LEU A 8 19.80 -12.64 6.62
CA LEU A 8 19.95 -11.45 7.47
C LEU A 8 21.27 -10.71 7.19
N LEU A 9 22.37 -11.41 6.93
CA LEU A 9 23.64 -10.78 6.56
C LEU A 9 23.52 -9.96 5.26
N LEU A 10 22.81 -10.49 4.26
CA LEU A 10 22.56 -9.79 3.01
C LEU A 10 21.67 -8.54 3.22
N GLU A 11 20.70 -8.60 4.14
CA GLU A 11 19.91 -7.44 4.54
C GLU A 11 20.80 -6.37 5.20
N ILE A 12 21.66 -6.76 6.16
CA ILE A 12 22.60 -5.87 6.83
C ILE A 12 23.54 -5.17 5.83
N GLN A 13 24.06 -5.90 4.86
CA GLN A 13 24.95 -5.34 3.82
C GLN A 13 24.28 -4.25 2.97
N LYS A 14 22.97 -4.31 2.78
CA LYS A 14 22.21 -3.27 2.05
C LYS A 14 22.07 -1.96 2.86
N GLY A 15 22.18 -2.04 4.19
CA GLY A 15 22.08 -0.92 5.08
C GLY A 15 20.66 -0.64 5.60
N GLU A 16 20.55 0.37 6.47
CA GLU A 16 19.26 0.79 7.02
C GLU A 16 18.27 1.21 5.93
N SER A 17 17.01 0.91 6.17
CA SER A 17 15.95 1.11 5.19
C SER A 17 14.60 1.40 5.86
N LYS A 18 13.54 1.42 5.05
CA LYS A 18 12.18 1.52 5.56
C LYS A 18 11.80 0.38 6.52
N THR A 19 12.43 -0.78 6.37
CA THR A 19 12.11 -2.01 7.12
C THR A 19 13.29 -2.54 7.95
N LEU A 20 14.39 -1.80 8.03
CA LEU A 20 15.59 -2.24 8.74
C LEU A 20 16.25 -1.09 9.47
N GLU A 21 16.60 -1.31 10.74
CA GLU A 21 17.30 -0.38 11.61
C GLU A 21 18.39 -1.13 12.40
N PHE A 22 19.56 -0.52 12.56
CA PHE A 22 20.67 -1.07 13.35
C PHE A 22 20.91 -0.27 14.62
N LYS A 23 21.37 -0.96 15.63
CA LYS A 23 21.91 -0.33 16.84
C LYS A 23 23.08 -1.17 17.35
N GLN A 24 24.20 -0.51 17.66
CA GLN A 24 25.35 -1.17 18.24
C GLN A 24 25.01 -1.72 19.62
N GLN A 25 24.27 -0.97 20.42
CA GLN A 25 23.79 -1.33 21.76
C GLN A 25 22.32 -0.91 21.90
N LEU A 26 21.64 -1.48 22.89
CA LEU A 26 20.25 -1.12 23.15
C LEU A 26 20.16 0.35 23.57
N PRO A 27 19.48 1.22 22.78
CA PRO A 27 19.33 2.62 23.11
C PRO A 27 18.56 2.81 24.43
N LYS A 28 18.94 3.82 25.20
CA LYS A 28 18.19 4.23 26.39
C LYS A 28 16.93 5.00 26.03
N GLY A 29 15.92 4.93 26.87
CA GLY A 29 14.70 5.69 26.74
C GLY A 29 13.74 5.15 25.68
N GLN A 30 13.00 6.05 25.03
CA GLN A 30 11.85 5.71 24.18
C GLN A 30 12.22 5.47 22.71
N GLN A 31 13.49 5.50 22.33
CA GLN A 31 13.91 5.42 20.93
C GLN A 31 13.51 4.11 20.25
N ILE A 32 13.66 2.99 20.96
CA ILE A 32 13.23 1.68 20.45
C ILE A 32 11.73 1.66 20.22
N ALA A 33 10.95 2.10 21.21
CA ALA A 33 9.50 2.15 21.09
C ALA A 33 9.04 2.98 19.85
N LYS A 34 9.69 4.12 19.62
CA LYS A 34 9.42 4.95 18.42
C LYS A 34 9.70 4.21 17.11
N THR A 35 10.80 3.46 17.05
CA THR A 35 11.17 2.67 15.86
C THR A 35 10.16 1.53 15.62
N LEU A 36 9.82 0.78 16.68
CA LEU A 36 8.86 -0.33 16.57
C LEU A 36 7.45 0.16 16.21
N ILE A 37 7.02 1.30 16.78
CA ILE A 37 5.77 1.97 16.42
C ILE A 37 5.79 2.39 14.93
N ALA A 38 6.90 2.99 14.48
CA ALA A 38 7.03 3.40 13.08
C ALA A 38 7.00 2.22 12.11
N PHE A 39 7.60 1.08 12.48
CA PHE A 39 7.49 -0.17 11.72
C PHE A 39 6.05 -0.67 11.67
N ALA A 40 5.37 -0.76 12.82
CA ALA A 40 3.98 -1.23 12.89
C ALA A 40 3.02 -0.38 12.07
N ASN A 41 3.20 0.94 12.05
CA ASN A 41 2.39 1.88 11.28
C ASN A 41 2.74 1.93 9.78
N SER A 42 3.85 1.33 9.37
CA SER A 42 4.33 1.39 7.98
C SER A 42 4.31 0.02 7.31
N SER A 43 5.44 -0.60 7.09
CA SER A 43 5.56 -1.87 6.35
C SER A 43 6.01 -3.05 7.20
N GLY A 44 6.06 -2.87 8.52
CA GLY A 44 6.80 -3.76 9.41
C GLY A 44 8.30 -3.49 9.33
N GLY A 45 9.09 -4.26 10.05
CA GLY A 45 10.55 -4.16 9.99
C GLY A 45 11.27 -4.89 11.11
N LYS A 46 12.58 -4.86 11.02
CA LYS A 46 13.51 -5.47 11.99
C LYS A 46 14.41 -4.40 12.59
N LEU A 47 14.52 -4.40 13.90
CA LEU A 47 15.55 -3.70 14.65
C LEU A 47 16.61 -4.72 15.06
N ILE A 48 17.85 -4.49 14.68
CA ILE A 48 18.96 -5.39 14.96
C ILE A 48 19.91 -4.69 15.94
N VAL A 49 20.18 -5.32 17.09
CA VAL A 49 21.15 -4.87 18.07
C VAL A 49 22.42 -5.71 17.96
N GLY A 50 23.58 -5.07 18.01
CA GLY A 50 24.89 -5.67 17.82
C GLY A 50 25.51 -5.35 16.46
N VAL A 51 24.97 -4.37 15.73
CA VAL A 51 25.49 -3.90 14.43
C VAL A 51 25.78 -2.40 14.50
N THR A 52 26.93 -1.97 14.00
CA THR A 52 27.32 -0.56 13.91
C THR A 52 26.68 0.12 12.71
N ASP A 53 26.70 1.47 12.68
CA ASP A 53 26.23 2.26 11.53
C ASP A 53 27.03 1.93 10.26
N ASP A 54 28.31 1.53 10.40
CA ASP A 54 29.17 1.03 9.32
C ASP A 54 28.91 -0.43 8.93
N ARG A 55 27.85 -1.04 9.45
CA ARG A 55 27.41 -2.42 9.16
C ARG A 55 28.37 -3.50 9.64
N GLN A 56 29.20 -3.20 10.62
CA GLN A 56 30.08 -4.19 11.24
C GLN A 56 29.31 -4.93 12.36
N LEU A 57 29.47 -6.26 12.36
CA LEU A 57 28.90 -7.12 13.39
C LEU A 57 29.80 -7.03 14.63
N VAL A 58 29.29 -6.44 15.70
CA VAL A 58 30.00 -6.32 16.98
C VAL A 58 29.42 -7.23 18.05
N GLY A 59 28.22 -7.73 17.83
CA GLY A 59 27.51 -8.63 18.73
C GLY A 59 26.94 -7.94 19.97
N ILE A 60 26.21 -8.73 20.74
CA ILE A 60 25.60 -8.31 22.01
C ILE A 60 26.64 -8.45 23.11
N GLN A 61 26.76 -7.41 23.97
CA GLN A 61 27.66 -7.37 25.10
C GLN A 61 26.93 -7.63 26.44
N ASP A 62 25.63 -7.38 26.46
CA ASP A 62 24.78 -7.52 27.64
C ASP A 62 24.19 -8.94 27.73
N ASP A 63 23.63 -9.29 28.89
CA ASP A 63 22.87 -10.53 29.03
C ASP A 63 21.62 -10.54 28.13
N ILE A 64 21.51 -11.59 27.35
CA ILE A 64 20.45 -11.75 26.34
C ILE A 64 19.05 -11.74 26.99
N PHE A 65 18.90 -12.44 28.10
CA PHE A 65 17.60 -12.55 28.79
C PHE A 65 17.20 -11.20 29.38
N GLU A 66 18.15 -10.46 29.96
CA GLU A 66 17.87 -9.10 30.42
C GLU A 66 17.48 -8.14 29.31
N LEU A 67 18.10 -8.26 28.12
CA LEU A 67 17.75 -7.45 26.96
C LEU A 67 16.35 -7.78 26.45
N GLN A 68 16.01 -9.05 26.37
CA GLN A 68 14.66 -9.48 25.95
C GLN A 68 13.58 -8.98 26.91
N ASP A 69 13.81 -9.10 28.21
CA ASP A 69 12.89 -8.61 29.23
C ASP A 69 12.73 -7.09 29.19
N LYS A 70 13.82 -6.35 29.00
CA LYS A 70 13.80 -4.89 28.86
C LYS A 70 12.97 -4.46 27.65
N ILE A 71 13.16 -5.12 26.50
CA ILE A 71 12.43 -4.79 25.27
C ILE A 71 10.95 -5.14 25.42
N THR A 72 10.64 -6.31 25.96
CA THR A 72 9.26 -6.75 26.19
C THR A 72 8.52 -5.78 27.13
N SER A 73 9.13 -5.42 28.24
CA SER A 73 8.59 -4.46 29.20
C SER A 73 8.40 -3.08 28.55
N MET A 74 9.36 -2.62 27.77
CA MET A 74 9.29 -1.35 27.05
C MET A 74 8.13 -1.32 26.05
N ILE A 75 7.95 -2.40 25.28
CA ILE A 75 6.82 -2.52 24.34
C ILE A 75 5.50 -2.46 25.09
N TYR A 76 5.38 -3.22 26.18
CA TYR A 76 4.16 -3.26 26.97
C TYR A 76 3.82 -1.93 27.63
N GLU A 77 4.81 -1.25 28.19
CA GLU A 77 4.60 -0.01 28.94
C GLU A 77 4.41 1.21 28.03
N LEU A 78 5.16 1.29 26.92
CA LEU A 78 5.25 2.50 26.12
C LEU A 78 4.39 2.50 24.87
N CYS A 79 4.04 1.35 24.31
CA CYS A 79 3.32 1.28 23.03
C CYS A 79 1.81 1.08 23.23
N ALA A 80 1.01 1.81 22.48
CA ALA A 80 -0.44 1.61 22.39
C ALA A 80 -0.89 1.74 20.92
N PRO A 81 -1.86 0.93 20.47
CA PRO A 81 -2.31 -0.34 21.04
C PRO A 81 -1.17 -1.31 21.34
N GLN A 82 -1.45 -2.42 22.01
CA GLN A 82 -0.42 -3.43 22.29
C GLN A 82 0.23 -3.90 20.99
N LEU A 83 1.55 -3.76 20.91
CA LEU A 83 2.34 -4.11 19.75
C LEU A 83 2.85 -5.55 19.91
N ALA A 84 2.66 -6.37 18.87
CA ALA A 84 3.24 -7.72 18.83
C ALA A 84 4.61 -7.67 18.15
N ALA A 85 5.64 -8.13 18.86
CA ALA A 85 6.99 -8.25 18.34
C ALA A 85 7.52 -9.67 18.57
N GLN A 86 8.30 -10.16 17.61
CA GLN A 86 9.12 -11.36 17.79
C GLN A 86 10.53 -10.93 18.18
N ILE A 87 11.06 -11.50 19.25
CA ILE A 87 12.39 -11.18 19.77
C ILE A 87 13.20 -12.48 19.78
N TYR A 88 14.26 -12.52 18.99
CA TYR A 88 15.08 -13.72 18.84
C TYR A 88 16.55 -13.37 18.62
N ILE A 89 17.41 -14.37 18.82
CA ILE A 89 18.85 -14.27 18.59
C ILE A 89 19.16 -14.87 17.24
N GLU A 90 19.98 -14.19 16.45
CA GLU A 90 20.57 -14.67 15.21
C GLU A 90 22.08 -14.73 15.38
N ASN A 91 22.67 -15.87 15.03
CA ASN A 91 24.12 -16.06 15.05
C ASN A 91 24.68 -15.97 13.65
N ILE A 92 25.50 -14.97 13.38
CA ILE A 92 26.18 -14.77 12.10
C ILE A 92 27.68 -14.89 12.33
N ASP A 93 28.29 -15.93 11.78
CA ASP A 93 29.74 -16.20 11.85
C ASP A 93 30.30 -16.18 13.29
N GLY A 94 29.52 -16.67 14.25
CA GLY A 94 29.91 -16.72 15.66
C GLY A 94 29.58 -15.43 16.44
N VAL A 95 29.00 -14.42 15.80
CA VAL A 95 28.55 -13.17 16.42
C VAL A 95 27.05 -13.24 16.68
N GLU A 96 26.65 -13.10 17.94
CA GLU A 96 25.23 -13.10 18.34
C GLU A 96 24.62 -11.71 18.22
N LEU A 97 23.52 -11.62 17.48
CA LEU A 97 22.74 -10.40 17.28
C LEU A 97 21.34 -10.59 17.85
N LEU A 98 20.80 -9.54 18.48
CA LEU A 98 19.40 -9.53 18.91
C LEU A 98 18.53 -8.90 17.84
N VAL A 99 17.53 -9.64 17.39
CA VAL A 99 16.58 -9.17 16.37
C VAL A 99 15.21 -8.96 17.02
N VAL A 100 14.64 -7.77 16.82
CA VAL A 100 13.28 -7.42 17.20
C VAL A 100 12.49 -7.20 15.93
N GLU A 101 11.64 -8.13 15.58
CA GLU A 101 10.84 -8.09 14.36
C GLU A 101 9.40 -7.72 14.67
N VAL A 102 8.89 -6.73 13.94
CA VAL A 102 7.52 -6.24 14.06
C VAL A 102 6.87 -6.33 12.68
N ALA A 103 5.78 -7.07 12.59
CA ALA A 103 4.94 -7.05 11.41
C ALA A 103 4.18 -5.73 11.31
N ARG A 104 3.72 -5.38 10.11
CA ARG A 104 2.74 -4.30 9.96
C ARG A 104 1.52 -4.60 10.84
N GLY A 105 1.12 -3.65 11.64
CA GLY A 105 -0.02 -3.79 12.54
C GLY A 105 -1.36 -3.73 11.81
N SER A 106 -2.43 -4.03 12.55
CA SER A 106 -3.83 -3.92 12.09
C SER A 106 -4.69 -3.00 12.97
N LEU A 107 -4.20 -2.64 14.17
CA LEU A 107 -4.93 -1.81 15.14
C LEU A 107 -4.52 -0.34 15.08
N PHE A 108 -4.24 0.16 13.90
CA PHE A 108 -3.78 1.53 13.65
C PHE A 108 -4.61 2.63 14.33
N PRO A 109 -4.00 3.78 14.63
CA PRO A 109 -2.56 4.01 14.67
C PRO A 109 -1.92 3.48 15.96
N TYR A 110 -0.69 2.97 15.87
CA TYR A 110 0.15 2.70 17.02
C TYR A 110 0.87 3.97 17.44
N TYR A 111 0.99 4.20 18.72
CA TYR A 111 1.58 5.43 19.25
C TYR A 111 2.26 5.25 20.61
N LEU A 112 3.09 6.20 20.97
CA LEU A 112 3.78 6.25 22.24
C LEU A 112 2.83 6.79 23.33
N LYS A 113 2.52 5.98 24.34
CA LYS A 113 1.54 6.32 25.39
C LYS A 113 1.83 7.64 26.10
N SER A 114 3.12 7.93 26.38
CA SER A 114 3.53 9.09 27.18
C SER A 114 3.23 10.45 26.54
N VAL A 115 3.15 10.51 25.19
CA VAL A 115 2.88 11.76 24.46
C VAL A 115 1.53 11.74 23.74
N GLY A 116 0.81 10.63 23.81
CA GLY A 116 -0.49 10.48 23.21
C GLY A 116 -0.46 10.26 21.70
N ARG A 117 -1.65 10.10 21.13
CA ARG A 117 -1.84 9.66 19.75
C ARG A 117 -1.35 10.68 18.71
N GLU A 118 -1.64 11.96 18.91
CA GLU A 118 -1.28 12.99 17.92
C GLU A 118 0.24 13.19 17.80
N GLN A 119 0.96 13.18 18.91
CA GLN A 119 2.40 13.44 18.95
C GLN A 119 3.22 12.15 19.05
N GLY A 120 2.59 11.04 19.39
CA GLY A 120 3.24 9.74 19.60
C GLY A 120 3.10 8.76 18.45
N THR A 121 2.34 9.08 17.39
CA THR A 121 2.25 8.25 16.21
C THR A 121 3.44 8.49 15.31
N TYR A 122 4.30 7.48 15.19
CA TYR A 122 5.47 7.53 14.32
C TYR A 122 5.25 6.69 13.09
N ILE A 123 5.80 7.15 11.96
CA ILE A 123 5.83 6.44 10.68
C ILE A 123 7.26 6.39 10.15
N ARG A 124 7.54 5.45 9.25
CA ARG A 124 8.84 5.28 8.64
C ARG A 124 8.88 5.96 7.27
N LEU A 125 9.75 6.96 7.12
CA LEU A 125 10.06 7.62 5.85
C LEU A 125 11.54 7.36 5.50
N GLY A 126 11.76 6.45 4.53
CA GLY A 126 13.10 5.92 4.28
C GLY A 126 13.64 5.22 5.53
N ALA A 127 14.86 5.56 5.95
CA ALA A 127 15.48 5.06 7.18
C ALA A 127 15.20 5.94 8.42
N SER A 128 14.26 6.90 8.36
CA SER A 128 14.00 7.83 9.46
C SER A 128 12.62 7.64 10.06
N ASN A 129 12.52 7.76 11.39
CA ASN A 129 11.27 7.82 12.11
C ASN A 129 10.77 9.27 12.14
N ARG A 130 9.52 9.51 11.76
CA ARG A 130 8.87 10.83 11.76
C ARG A 130 7.53 10.75 12.47
N VAL A 131 7.15 11.83 13.14
CA VAL A 131 5.80 11.97 13.67
C VAL A 131 4.84 12.05 12.49
N ALA A 132 3.76 11.28 12.53
CA ALA A 132 2.74 11.27 11.50
C ALA A 132 1.97 12.60 11.51
N SER A 133 1.63 13.13 10.33
CA SER A 133 0.72 14.27 10.23
C SER A 133 -0.70 13.88 10.61
N PRO A 134 -1.58 14.83 10.93
CA PRO A 134 -2.99 14.55 11.20
C PRO A 134 -3.66 13.75 10.07
N GLU A 135 -3.34 14.05 8.81
CA GLU A 135 -3.86 13.37 7.63
C GLU A 135 -3.39 11.92 7.58
N HIS A 136 -2.12 11.65 7.90
CA HIS A 136 -1.59 10.28 8.00
C HIS A 136 -2.28 9.49 9.12
N ILE A 137 -2.52 10.13 10.28
CA ILE A 137 -3.23 9.49 11.38
C ILE A 137 -4.64 9.11 10.95
N GLN A 138 -5.36 10.02 10.30
CA GLN A 138 -6.69 9.75 9.76
C GLN A 138 -6.68 8.59 8.74
N GLN A 139 -5.69 8.56 7.86
CA GLN A 139 -5.53 7.46 6.90
C GLN A 139 -5.30 6.10 7.59
N LEU A 140 -4.47 6.06 8.64
CA LEU A 140 -4.25 4.86 9.44
C LEU A 140 -5.54 4.39 10.13
N GLU A 141 -6.37 5.31 10.60
CA GLU A 141 -7.68 4.99 11.20
C GLU A 141 -8.66 4.37 10.21
N LEU A 142 -8.73 4.94 9.02
CA LEU A 142 -9.54 4.38 7.94
C LEU A 142 -9.09 2.97 7.57
N GLN A 143 -7.77 2.74 7.50
CA GLN A 143 -7.21 1.40 7.26
C GLN A 143 -7.60 0.41 8.38
N ARG A 144 -7.59 0.84 9.65
CA ARG A 144 -8.03 0.00 10.77
C ARG A 144 -9.49 -0.45 10.62
N LEU A 145 -10.34 0.43 10.11
CA LEU A 145 -11.76 0.16 9.91
C LEU A 145 -12.03 -0.62 8.61
N ASN A 146 -11.00 -0.93 7.81
CA ASN A 146 -11.13 -1.44 6.45
C ASN A 146 -12.04 -0.57 5.57
N ILE A 147 -12.03 0.75 5.82
CA ILE A 147 -12.78 1.72 5.02
C ILE A 147 -11.77 2.34 4.05
N SER A 148 -11.97 2.09 2.77
CA SER A 148 -11.25 2.77 1.71
C SER A 148 -11.84 4.16 1.44
N PHE A 149 -11.05 5.07 0.86
CA PHE A 149 -11.50 6.43 0.54
C PHE A 149 -12.74 6.42 -0.37
N ASP A 150 -12.78 5.52 -1.33
CA ASP A 150 -13.88 5.37 -2.27
C ASP A 150 -15.20 4.98 -1.59
N ALA A 151 -15.16 4.32 -0.42
CA ALA A 151 -16.35 3.95 0.35
C ALA A 151 -16.84 5.05 1.32
N LEU A 152 -16.14 6.19 1.43
CA LEU A 152 -16.58 7.30 2.26
C LEU A 152 -17.68 8.12 1.57
N ALA A 153 -18.65 8.58 2.36
CA ALA A 153 -19.72 9.47 1.87
C ALA A 153 -19.18 10.85 1.52
N ASN A 154 -19.62 11.40 0.40
CA ASN A 154 -19.46 12.81 0.10
C ASN A 154 -20.81 13.54 0.30
N TYR A 155 -20.93 14.24 1.42
CA TYR A 155 -22.15 14.92 1.83
C TYR A 155 -22.58 16.10 0.93
N GLN A 156 -21.70 16.54 0.02
CA GLN A 156 -22.03 17.58 -0.97
C GLN A 156 -22.85 17.02 -2.13
N TYR A 157 -22.92 15.68 -2.27
CA TYR A 157 -23.57 14.99 -3.36
C TYR A 157 -24.71 14.08 -2.89
N PRO A 158 -25.90 14.63 -2.59
CA PRO A 158 -27.09 13.82 -2.34
C PRO A 158 -27.43 12.99 -3.57
N LEU A 159 -27.83 11.73 -3.39
CA LEU A 159 -28.09 10.79 -4.47
C LEU A 159 -29.13 11.31 -5.48
N GLU A 160 -30.15 12.01 -4.98
CA GLU A 160 -31.27 12.52 -5.82
C GLU A 160 -30.83 13.59 -6.83
N LYS A 161 -29.65 14.16 -6.67
CA LYS A 161 -29.10 15.18 -7.58
C LYS A 161 -28.12 14.63 -8.61
N LEU A 162 -27.84 13.34 -8.58
CA LEU A 162 -26.87 12.71 -9.47
C LEU A 162 -27.53 12.09 -10.68
N ASP A 163 -26.91 12.25 -11.84
CA ASP A 163 -27.25 11.51 -13.04
C ASP A 163 -26.55 10.13 -12.99
N LEU A 164 -27.36 9.08 -12.92
CA LEU A 164 -26.89 7.69 -12.84
C LEU A 164 -26.91 6.98 -14.19
N THR A 165 -27.22 7.68 -15.28
CA THR A 165 -27.40 7.09 -16.62
C THR A 165 -26.21 6.23 -17.04
N VAL A 166 -24.99 6.69 -16.80
CA VAL A 166 -23.76 5.95 -17.13
C VAL A 166 -23.64 4.65 -16.31
N LEU A 167 -23.95 4.71 -15.03
CA LEU A 167 -23.91 3.54 -14.14
C LEU A 167 -25.01 2.53 -14.52
N GLU A 168 -26.22 3.01 -14.85
CA GLU A 168 -27.33 2.18 -15.31
C GLU A 168 -26.97 1.46 -16.61
N ALA A 169 -26.35 2.17 -17.54
CA ALA A 169 -25.87 1.60 -18.81
C ALA A 169 -24.81 0.51 -18.57
N ALA A 170 -23.86 0.74 -17.66
CA ALA A 170 -22.83 -0.24 -17.32
C ALA A 170 -23.44 -1.51 -16.69
N PHE A 171 -24.42 -1.37 -15.79
CA PHE A 171 -25.13 -2.51 -15.21
C PHE A 171 -25.92 -3.29 -16.27
N LYS A 172 -26.62 -2.58 -17.17
CA LYS A 172 -27.36 -3.18 -18.26
C LYS A 172 -26.45 -3.95 -19.23
N ALA A 173 -25.29 -3.41 -19.54
CA ALA A 173 -24.28 -4.09 -20.39
C ALA A 173 -23.77 -5.38 -19.76
N ALA A 174 -23.83 -5.51 -18.44
CA ALA A 174 -23.48 -6.71 -17.68
C ALA A 174 -24.70 -7.62 -17.40
N ASP A 175 -25.83 -7.43 -18.08
CA ASP A 175 -27.10 -8.16 -17.85
C ASP A 175 -27.59 -8.05 -16.39
N LYS A 176 -27.35 -6.91 -15.74
CA LYS A 176 -27.75 -6.62 -14.37
C LYS A 176 -28.64 -5.39 -14.30
N THR A 177 -29.54 -5.36 -13.33
CA THR A 177 -30.36 -4.18 -13.02
C THR A 177 -29.72 -3.43 -11.85
N LEU A 178 -29.54 -2.12 -12.00
CA LEU A 178 -29.14 -1.25 -10.90
C LEU A 178 -30.30 -1.09 -9.93
N THR A 179 -30.09 -1.37 -8.66
CA THR A 179 -31.08 -1.14 -7.59
C THR A 179 -30.42 -0.41 -6.42
N LEU A 180 -31.22 0.30 -5.63
CA LEU A 180 -30.72 0.97 -4.43
C LEU A 180 -30.02 -0.01 -3.47
N GLU A 181 -30.59 -1.20 -3.29
CA GLU A 181 -30.01 -2.23 -2.44
C GLU A 181 -28.58 -2.62 -2.93
N LYS A 182 -28.42 -2.77 -4.23
CA LYS A 182 -27.09 -3.07 -4.83
C LYS A 182 -26.13 -1.91 -4.64
N MET A 183 -26.56 -0.67 -4.78
CA MET A 183 -25.73 0.51 -4.55
C MET A 183 -25.26 0.59 -3.10
N LEU A 184 -26.13 0.29 -2.14
CA LEU A 184 -25.79 0.24 -0.71
C LEU A 184 -24.81 -0.91 -0.42
N ASN A 185 -25.08 -2.12 -0.94
CA ASN A 185 -24.21 -3.29 -0.75
C ASN A 185 -22.81 -3.10 -1.35
N LEU A 186 -22.70 -2.41 -2.49
CA LEU A 186 -21.44 -2.06 -3.13
C LEU A 186 -20.78 -0.81 -2.54
N LYS A 187 -21.37 -0.22 -1.50
CA LYS A 187 -20.91 1.03 -0.88
C LYS A 187 -20.76 2.20 -1.87
N LEU A 188 -21.54 2.18 -2.94
CA LEU A 188 -21.64 3.31 -3.86
C LEU A 188 -22.50 4.44 -3.29
N VAL A 189 -23.45 4.09 -2.43
CA VAL A 189 -24.34 5.00 -1.72
C VAL A 189 -24.25 4.71 -0.22
N ILE A 190 -24.19 5.76 0.57
CA ILE A 190 -24.19 5.70 2.02
C ILE A 190 -25.48 6.35 2.52
N GLU A 191 -26.19 5.67 3.41
CA GLU A 191 -27.42 6.18 4.04
C GLU A 191 -27.13 6.59 5.48
N GLU A 192 -27.34 7.85 5.79
CA GLU A 192 -27.18 8.41 7.13
C GLU A 192 -28.37 9.30 7.49
N GLN A 193 -28.95 9.08 8.66
CA GLN A 193 -30.09 9.86 9.18
C GLN A 193 -31.28 9.98 8.20
N GLY A 194 -31.51 8.92 7.39
CA GLY A 194 -32.57 8.88 6.40
C GLY A 194 -32.28 9.64 5.10
N GLN A 195 -31.07 10.17 4.94
CA GLN A 195 -30.60 10.79 3.70
C GLN A 195 -29.56 9.89 3.04
N ARG A 196 -29.47 9.98 1.71
CA ARG A 196 -28.56 9.16 0.90
C ARG A 196 -27.58 10.04 0.17
N TYR A 197 -26.30 9.68 0.29
CA TYR A 197 -25.19 10.41 -0.28
C TYR A 197 -24.35 9.49 -1.15
N ALA A 198 -23.77 10.05 -2.21
CA ALA A 198 -22.79 9.34 -3.01
C ALA A 198 -21.54 9.05 -2.19
N SER A 199 -20.94 7.89 -2.40
CA SER A 199 -19.57 7.66 -1.99
C SER A 199 -18.59 8.33 -2.96
N HIS A 200 -17.34 8.55 -2.54
CA HIS A 200 -16.30 9.02 -3.45
C HIS A 200 -16.09 8.07 -4.64
N GLY A 201 -16.24 6.75 -4.43
CA GLY A 201 -16.18 5.74 -5.49
C GLY A 201 -17.27 5.94 -6.55
N LEU A 202 -18.50 6.20 -6.14
CA LEU A 202 -19.58 6.52 -7.09
C LEU A 202 -19.26 7.77 -7.90
N LEU A 203 -18.74 8.82 -7.24
CA LEU A 203 -18.39 10.07 -7.93
C LEU A 203 -17.23 9.89 -8.92
N ILE A 204 -16.25 9.03 -8.60
CA ILE A 204 -15.18 8.64 -9.53
C ILE A 204 -15.76 7.90 -10.73
N LEU A 205 -16.63 6.91 -10.50
CA LEU A 205 -17.29 6.16 -11.58
C LEU A 205 -18.07 7.06 -12.52
N LEU A 206 -18.76 8.08 -11.98
CA LEU A 206 -19.56 9.03 -12.76
C LEU A 206 -18.75 10.19 -13.37
N GLY A 207 -17.42 10.26 -13.12
CA GLY A 207 -16.57 11.33 -13.65
C GLY A 207 -16.81 12.70 -13.02
N GLN A 208 -17.30 12.75 -11.77
CA GLN A 208 -17.57 14.02 -11.07
C GLN A 208 -16.30 14.73 -10.59
N TYR A 209 -15.14 14.08 -10.68
CA TYR A 209 -13.84 14.65 -10.32
C TYR A 209 -13.00 14.92 -11.56
N GLU A 210 -12.88 16.18 -11.94
CA GLU A 210 -12.11 16.62 -13.13
C GLU A 210 -10.63 16.19 -13.11
N HIS A 211 -10.05 16.06 -11.91
CA HIS A 211 -8.65 15.65 -11.75
C HIS A 211 -8.45 14.13 -11.86
N VAL A 212 -9.53 13.33 -11.88
CA VAL A 212 -9.45 11.89 -12.10
C VAL A 212 -9.41 11.63 -13.60
N MET A 213 -8.20 11.41 -14.11
CA MET A 213 -7.95 11.19 -15.53
C MET A 213 -6.98 10.06 -15.76
N THR A 214 -7.07 9.41 -16.90
CA THR A 214 -6.13 8.39 -17.35
C THR A 214 -5.17 8.98 -18.38
N GLN A 215 -3.88 8.83 -18.13
CA GLN A 215 -2.82 9.22 -19.06
C GLN A 215 -2.17 7.99 -19.67
N CYS A 216 -2.24 7.89 -20.98
CA CYS A 216 -1.61 6.83 -21.76
C CYS A 216 -0.43 7.39 -22.53
N ALA A 217 0.70 6.67 -22.54
CA ALA A 217 1.86 7.04 -23.30
C ALA A 217 2.54 5.82 -23.93
N ARG A 218 2.98 5.96 -25.17
CA ARG A 218 3.87 5.02 -25.85
C ARG A 218 5.25 5.65 -25.99
N PHE A 219 6.27 4.94 -25.53
CA PHE A 219 7.67 5.38 -25.61
C PHE A 219 8.42 4.65 -26.70
N LYS A 220 9.48 5.26 -27.22
CA LYS A 220 10.43 4.63 -28.15
C LYS A 220 11.44 3.80 -27.36
N GLY A 221 11.41 2.47 -27.57
CA GLY A 221 12.31 1.54 -26.85
C GLY A 221 11.93 1.39 -25.37
N THR A 222 12.91 1.11 -24.54
CA THR A 222 12.74 0.84 -23.08
C THR A 222 12.93 2.07 -22.21
N ASN A 223 13.30 3.22 -22.78
CA ASN A 223 13.52 4.45 -22.06
C ASN A 223 12.29 5.39 -22.19
N MET A 224 11.91 6.04 -21.08
CA MET A 224 10.79 7.00 -21.08
C MET A 224 11.18 8.40 -21.60
N SER A 225 12.20 8.52 -22.44
CA SER A 225 12.74 9.80 -22.90
C SER A 225 12.08 10.34 -24.18
N VAL A 226 11.51 9.49 -25.01
CA VAL A 226 10.89 9.89 -26.26
C VAL A 226 9.49 9.31 -26.37
N PHE A 227 8.50 10.21 -26.40
CA PHE A 227 7.11 9.83 -26.63
C PHE A 227 6.87 9.58 -28.13
N LEU A 228 6.22 8.46 -28.46
CA LEU A 228 5.71 8.16 -29.78
C LEU A 228 4.24 8.55 -29.93
N ASP A 229 3.46 8.37 -28.85
CA ASP A 229 2.08 8.80 -28.73
C ASP A 229 1.73 9.07 -27.27
N ARG A 230 0.80 10.02 -27.04
CA ARG A 230 0.28 10.35 -25.71
C ARG A 230 -1.19 10.73 -25.84
N LYS A 231 -2.00 10.19 -24.93
CA LYS A 231 -3.43 10.51 -24.81
C LYS A 231 -3.80 10.72 -23.35
N GLU A 232 -4.77 11.59 -23.14
CA GLU A 232 -5.39 11.85 -21.84
C GLU A 232 -6.89 11.61 -21.99
N TYR A 233 -7.46 10.85 -21.08
CA TYR A 233 -8.87 10.51 -21.03
C TYR A 233 -9.48 11.01 -19.74
N THR A 234 -10.60 11.72 -19.83
CA THR A 234 -11.37 12.30 -18.72
C THR A 234 -12.82 11.86 -18.82
N GLY A 235 -13.64 12.24 -17.85
CA GLY A 235 -15.05 11.87 -17.76
C GLY A 235 -15.26 10.63 -16.91
N ASP A 236 -16.33 9.89 -17.18
CA ASP A 236 -16.66 8.69 -16.42
C ASP A 236 -15.59 7.59 -16.57
N LEU A 237 -15.45 6.78 -15.54
CA LEU A 237 -14.37 5.79 -15.48
C LEU A 237 -14.56 4.66 -16.51
N PHE A 238 -15.79 4.32 -16.87
CA PHE A 238 -16.07 3.29 -17.88
C PHE A 238 -15.56 3.71 -19.25
N SER A 239 -15.84 4.95 -19.66
CA SER A 239 -15.31 5.53 -20.89
C SER A 239 -13.78 5.64 -20.89
N GLN A 240 -13.18 6.01 -19.75
CA GLN A 240 -11.72 6.06 -19.63
C GLN A 240 -11.08 4.68 -19.84
N ILE A 241 -11.65 3.63 -19.24
CA ILE A 241 -11.16 2.24 -19.37
C ILE A 241 -11.28 1.78 -20.84
N GLU A 242 -12.42 2.00 -21.47
CA GLU A 242 -12.67 1.61 -22.87
C GLU A 242 -11.66 2.30 -23.81
N GLN A 243 -11.48 3.60 -23.67
CA GLN A 243 -10.54 4.36 -24.49
C GLN A 243 -9.08 3.94 -24.25
N THR A 244 -8.74 3.59 -23.01
CA THR A 244 -7.42 3.06 -22.67
C THR A 244 -7.19 1.70 -23.32
N GLU A 245 -8.18 0.81 -23.30
CA GLU A 245 -8.10 -0.49 -23.97
C GLU A 245 -7.88 -0.32 -25.47
N ILE A 246 -8.63 0.60 -26.12
CA ILE A 246 -8.46 0.93 -27.54
C ILE A 246 -7.05 1.48 -27.80
N PHE A 247 -6.56 2.39 -26.95
CA PHE A 247 -5.19 2.92 -27.08
C PHE A 247 -4.15 1.80 -27.05
N ILE A 248 -4.24 0.89 -26.09
CA ILE A 248 -3.31 -0.25 -25.95
C ILE A 248 -3.38 -1.15 -27.20
N LYS A 249 -4.58 -1.54 -27.63
CA LYS A 249 -4.78 -2.40 -28.83
C LYS A 249 -4.20 -1.77 -30.09
N ASN A 250 -4.34 -0.47 -30.26
CA ASN A 250 -3.80 0.25 -31.42
C ASN A 250 -2.25 0.30 -31.45
N HIS A 251 -1.60 0.03 -30.34
CA HIS A 251 -0.15 0.06 -30.21
C HIS A 251 0.49 -1.31 -30.06
N LEU A 252 -0.31 -2.38 -30.02
CA LEU A 252 0.17 -3.75 -30.00
C LEU A 252 0.40 -4.29 -31.42
N SER A 253 1.37 -5.15 -31.57
CA SER A 253 1.66 -5.83 -32.82
C SER A 253 0.64 -6.93 -33.08
N LEU A 254 0.27 -7.10 -34.35
CA LEU A 254 -0.55 -8.22 -34.81
C LEU A 254 0.35 -9.35 -35.29
N ARG A 255 0.18 -10.53 -34.73
CA ARG A 255 0.79 -11.76 -35.25
C ARG A 255 -0.21 -12.43 -36.20
N ALA A 256 0.17 -12.58 -37.45
CA ALA A 256 -0.59 -13.32 -38.44
C ALA A 256 -0.20 -14.80 -38.46
N GLU A 257 -1.17 -15.68 -38.33
CA GLU A 257 -1.01 -17.13 -38.50
C GLU A 257 -1.86 -17.61 -39.67
N ILE A 258 -1.24 -18.32 -40.62
CA ILE A 258 -1.96 -18.89 -41.78
C ILE A 258 -2.24 -20.36 -41.48
N ARG A 259 -3.49 -20.73 -41.38
CA ARG A 259 -3.95 -22.11 -41.25
C ARG A 259 -4.74 -22.51 -42.50
N GLY A 260 -4.12 -23.30 -43.40
CA GLY A 260 -4.64 -23.63 -44.70
C GLY A 260 -4.75 -22.39 -45.59
N LEU A 261 -5.94 -22.05 -46.05
CA LEU A 261 -6.25 -20.86 -46.89
C LEU A 261 -6.74 -19.66 -46.08
N LYS A 262 -6.82 -19.76 -44.76
CA LYS A 262 -7.32 -18.70 -43.87
C LYS A 262 -6.20 -18.06 -43.08
N ARG A 263 -6.22 -16.72 -43.02
CA ARG A 263 -5.35 -15.92 -42.15
C ARG A 263 -6.10 -15.61 -40.85
N TYR A 264 -5.41 -15.79 -39.73
CA TYR A 264 -5.86 -15.42 -38.39
C TYR A 264 -4.89 -14.39 -37.84
N ASP A 265 -5.41 -13.24 -37.43
CA ASP A 265 -4.63 -12.19 -36.82
C ASP A 265 -4.88 -12.23 -35.31
N TYR A 266 -3.81 -12.32 -34.53
CA TYR A 266 -3.83 -12.33 -33.08
C TYR A 266 -3.02 -11.15 -32.56
N LEU A 267 -3.50 -10.50 -31.52
CA LEU A 267 -2.69 -9.55 -30.76
C LEU A 267 -1.53 -10.29 -30.09
N GLU A 268 -0.36 -9.67 -30.00
CA GLU A 268 0.81 -10.21 -29.28
C GLU A 268 0.54 -10.47 -27.80
N ILE A 269 -0.43 -9.70 -27.21
CA ILE A 269 -0.96 -9.91 -25.87
C ILE A 269 -2.44 -10.25 -25.99
N PRO A 270 -2.92 -11.34 -25.36
CA PRO A 270 -4.34 -11.70 -25.40
C PRO A 270 -5.24 -10.60 -24.81
N GLU A 271 -6.40 -10.35 -25.44
CA GLU A 271 -7.34 -9.30 -24.98
C GLU A 271 -7.76 -9.46 -23.53
N ASN A 272 -7.97 -10.68 -23.05
CA ASN A 272 -8.34 -10.96 -21.67
C ASN A 272 -7.23 -10.51 -20.69
N ALA A 273 -5.95 -10.72 -21.05
CA ALA A 273 -4.82 -10.28 -20.22
C ALA A 273 -4.73 -8.74 -20.15
N ILE A 274 -4.99 -8.05 -21.27
CA ILE A 274 -5.07 -6.58 -21.31
C ILE A 274 -6.18 -6.10 -20.39
N ARG A 275 -7.37 -6.69 -20.51
CA ARG A 275 -8.53 -6.31 -19.68
C ARG A 275 -8.28 -6.51 -18.20
N GLU A 276 -7.74 -7.67 -17.80
CA GLU A 276 -7.39 -7.93 -16.40
C GLU A 276 -6.34 -6.95 -15.87
N ALA A 277 -5.30 -6.67 -16.67
CA ALA A 277 -4.28 -5.70 -16.27
C ALA A 277 -4.86 -4.29 -16.10
N LEU A 278 -5.76 -3.88 -16.99
CA LEU A 278 -6.45 -2.59 -16.88
C LEU A 278 -7.33 -2.53 -15.65
N VAL A 279 -8.20 -3.52 -15.42
CA VAL A 279 -9.05 -3.54 -14.21
C VAL A 279 -8.19 -3.46 -12.95
N ASN A 280 -7.11 -4.23 -12.88
CA ASN A 280 -6.20 -4.19 -11.71
C ASN A 280 -5.45 -2.86 -11.57
N ALA A 281 -5.28 -2.09 -12.62
CA ALA A 281 -4.65 -0.76 -12.55
C ALA A 281 -5.60 0.33 -12.05
N TYR A 282 -6.92 0.13 -12.16
CA TYR A 282 -7.95 1.07 -11.73
C TYR A 282 -8.55 0.74 -10.34
N VAL A 283 -8.34 -0.47 -9.82
CA VAL A 283 -8.79 -0.94 -8.51
C VAL A 283 -7.63 -0.95 -7.51
#